data_81ef970e6200124e353df491364596c5
#
_entry.id   81ef970e6200124e353df491364596c5
#
_cell.length_a   1.000
_cell.length_b   1.000
_cell.length_c   1.000
_cell.angle_alpha   90.00
_cell.angle_beta   90.00
_cell.angle_gamma   90.00
#
_symmetry.space_group_name_H-M   'P 1'
#
loop_
_entity.id
_entity.type
_entity.pdbx_description
1 polymer ?
#
loop_
_entity_poly.entity_id
_entity_poly.type
_entity_poly.pdbx_seq_one_letter_code
_entity_poly.pdbx_strand_id
1 'polypeptide(L)'
;MKIILLYKMSQKKKLYPLKNILNLLDNKFKFEIIFYLTQNKMRFGEIKSSLFNINQQLLVKLLKQLEKDKLIKKKEFKGFPKKVEYSITIFGLLFKPLVDNMYKWEEKNKKILMKNTNKKNVKSLYDYY
;
A
#
# COMPACT_ATOMS: atom_id res chain seq x y z
N MET A 1 7.87 20.40 19.08
CA MET A 1 7.26 21.73 18.87
C MET A 1 6.72 21.93 17.46
N LYS A 2 7.45 21.59 16.41
CA LYS A 2 6.96 21.70 15.02
C LYS A 2 5.68 20.89 14.76
N ILE A 3 5.56 19.71 15.35
CA ILE A 3 4.40 18.83 15.18
C ILE A 3 3.14 19.43 15.79
N ILE A 4 3.26 20.04 17.00
CA ILE A 4 2.13 20.67 17.66
C ILE A 4 1.66 21.91 16.88
N LEU A 5 2.61 22.68 16.34
CA LEU A 5 2.30 23.86 15.54
C LEU A 5 1.58 23.47 14.24
N LEU A 6 2.05 22.44 13.55
CA LEU A 6 1.41 21.91 12.35
C LEU A 6 0.01 21.39 12.65
N TYR A 7 -0.16 20.71 13.78
CA TYR A 7 -1.47 20.23 14.21
C TYR A 7 -2.43 21.39 14.48
N LYS A 8 -1.98 22.44 15.18
CA LYS A 8 -2.80 23.63 15.44
C LYS A 8 -3.15 24.38 14.16
N MET A 9 -2.22 24.49 13.21
CA MET A 9 -2.48 25.09 11.91
C MET A 9 -3.48 24.27 11.11
N SER A 10 -3.37 22.98 11.15
CA SER A 10 -4.29 22.04 10.52
C SER A 10 -5.72 22.19 11.07
N GLN A 11 -5.87 22.35 12.39
CA GLN A 11 -7.16 22.60 13.03
C GLN A 11 -7.80 23.92 12.57
N LYS A 12 -7.01 24.98 12.49
CA LYS A 12 -7.48 26.28 12.03
C LYS A 12 -8.00 26.26 10.59
N LYS A 13 -7.38 25.45 9.73
CA LYS A 13 -7.74 25.32 8.32
C LYS A 13 -8.72 24.19 8.04
N LYS A 14 -9.24 23.53 9.09
CA LYS A 14 -10.04 22.28 8.98
C LYS A 14 -9.33 21.20 8.17
N LEU A 15 -8.00 21.18 8.18
CA LEU A 15 -7.18 20.17 7.55
C LEU A 15 -6.79 19.13 8.60
N TYR A 16 -7.07 17.89 8.32
CA TYR A 16 -6.66 16.78 9.20
C TYR A 16 -5.29 16.28 8.76
N PRO A 17 -4.33 16.14 9.71
CA PRO A 17 -3.04 15.53 9.40
C PRO A 17 -3.25 14.15 8.78
N LEU A 18 -2.42 13.79 7.81
CA LEU A 18 -2.41 12.49 7.15
C LEU A 18 -3.65 12.19 6.29
N LYS A 19 -4.62 13.10 6.18
CA LYS A 19 -5.82 12.87 5.38
C LYS A 19 -5.48 12.47 3.94
N ASN A 20 -4.58 13.19 3.31
CA ASN A 20 -4.26 12.95 1.90
C ASN A 20 -3.58 11.60 1.69
N ILE A 21 -2.61 11.26 2.56
CA ILE A 21 -1.93 9.98 2.44
C ILE A 21 -2.86 8.80 2.74
N LEU A 22 -3.74 8.95 3.73
CA LEU A 22 -4.72 7.90 4.06
C LEU A 22 -5.76 7.73 2.95
N ASN A 23 -6.07 8.79 2.21
CA ASN A 23 -6.94 8.68 1.04
C ASN A 23 -6.25 7.99 -0.14
N LEU A 24 -4.95 8.24 -0.34
CA LEU A 24 -4.17 7.60 -1.40
C LEU A 24 -3.96 6.11 -1.12
N LEU A 25 -3.67 5.77 0.13
CA LEU A 25 -3.37 4.39 0.55
C LEU A 25 -4.40 3.95 1.60
N ASP A 26 -5.63 3.85 1.17
CA ASP A 26 -6.79 3.56 2.01
C ASP A 26 -7.07 2.06 2.20
N ASN A 27 -6.18 1.21 1.72
CA ASN A 27 -6.34 -0.24 1.75
C ASN A 27 -4.99 -0.90 1.99
N LYS A 28 -4.96 -1.95 2.82
CA LYS A 28 -3.72 -2.68 3.12
C LYS A 28 -3.03 -3.21 1.85
N PHE A 29 -3.81 -3.68 0.89
CA PHE A 29 -3.26 -4.22 -0.34
C PHE A 29 -2.56 -3.15 -1.18
N LYS A 30 -3.02 -1.90 -1.12
CA LYS A 30 -2.34 -0.79 -1.80
C LYS A 30 -0.94 -0.58 -1.23
N PHE A 31 -0.79 -0.62 0.11
CA PHE A 31 0.53 -0.55 0.75
C PHE A 31 1.42 -1.71 0.30
N GLU A 32 0.88 -2.93 0.29
CA GLU A 32 1.63 -4.12 -0.14
C GLU A 32 2.04 -4.02 -1.60
N ILE A 33 1.15 -3.59 -2.48
CA ILE A 33 1.45 -3.41 -3.90
C ILE A 33 2.59 -2.40 -4.09
N ILE A 34 2.50 -1.26 -3.42
CA ILE A 34 3.55 -0.25 -3.48
C ILE A 34 4.87 -0.83 -2.96
N PHE A 35 4.85 -1.53 -1.84
CA PHE A 35 6.04 -2.17 -1.28
C PHE A 35 6.70 -3.10 -2.30
N TYR A 36 5.94 -3.99 -2.91
CA TYR A 36 6.49 -4.94 -3.88
C TYR A 36 7.01 -4.22 -5.13
N LEU A 37 6.29 -3.24 -5.64
CA LEU A 37 6.70 -2.53 -6.85
C LEU A 37 7.88 -1.59 -6.63
N THR A 38 8.16 -1.16 -5.40
CA THR A 38 9.42 -0.44 -5.12
C THR A 38 10.64 -1.33 -5.31
N GLN A 39 10.46 -2.64 -5.29
CA GLN A 39 11.55 -3.60 -5.41
C GLN A 39 11.75 -4.08 -6.84
N ASN A 40 10.67 -4.41 -7.54
CA ASN A 40 10.73 -4.94 -8.89
C ASN A 40 9.46 -4.62 -9.67
N LYS A 41 9.60 -4.53 -11.00
CA LYS A 41 8.45 -4.57 -11.90
C LYS A 41 7.78 -5.93 -11.77
N MET A 42 6.45 -5.97 -11.86
CA MET A 42 5.70 -7.21 -11.70
C MET A 42 4.57 -7.29 -12.71
N ARG A 43 4.28 -8.50 -13.14
CA ARG A 43 3.09 -8.80 -13.93
C ARG A 43 1.88 -8.96 -13.01
N PHE A 44 0.70 -8.84 -13.57
CA PHE A 44 -0.56 -8.99 -12.84
C PHE A 44 -0.61 -10.29 -12.01
N GLY A 45 -0.28 -11.42 -12.63
CA GLY A 45 -0.29 -12.72 -11.95
C GLY A 45 0.71 -12.81 -10.80
N GLU A 46 1.87 -12.17 -10.94
CA GLU A 46 2.87 -12.11 -9.88
C GLU A 46 2.38 -11.29 -8.69
N ILE A 47 1.75 -10.14 -8.96
CA ILE A 47 1.17 -9.31 -7.92
C ILE A 47 0.07 -10.10 -7.19
N LYS A 48 -0.81 -10.74 -7.94
CA LYS A 48 -1.90 -11.54 -7.38
C LYS A 48 -1.37 -12.65 -6.47
N SER A 49 -0.33 -13.35 -6.89
CA SER A 49 0.28 -14.44 -6.11
C SER A 49 0.97 -13.93 -4.85
N SER A 50 1.47 -12.69 -4.87
CA SER A 50 2.17 -12.09 -3.74
C SER A 50 1.24 -11.56 -2.66
N LEU A 51 -0.03 -11.32 -2.99
CA LEU A 51 -1.02 -10.78 -2.06
C LEU A 51 -1.88 -11.90 -1.50
N PHE A 52 -1.90 -12.01 -0.17
CA PHE A 52 -2.64 -13.07 0.49
C PHE A 52 -4.14 -12.88 0.32
N ASN A 53 -4.76 -13.87 -0.31
CA ASN A 53 -6.23 -14.00 -0.39
C ASN A 53 -6.95 -12.83 -1.08
N ILE A 54 -6.31 -12.15 -2.02
CA ILE A 54 -6.97 -11.12 -2.80
C ILE A 54 -7.74 -11.76 -3.97
N ASN A 55 -8.97 -11.30 -4.21
CA ASN A 55 -9.68 -11.72 -5.40
C ASN A 55 -9.30 -10.86 -6.60
N GLN A 56 -9.49 -11.40 -7.79
CA GLN A 56 -9.08 -10.76 -9.04
C GLN A 56 -9.78 -9.42 -9.28
N GLN A 57 -11.05 -9.34 -8.96
CA GLN A 57 -11.84 -8.11 -9.16
C GLN A 57 -11.33 -6.97 -8.30
N LEU A 58 -11.01 -7.26 -7.04
CA LEU A 58 -10.45 -6.27 -6.13
C LEU A 58 -9.08 -5.82 -6.61
N LEU A 59 -8.22 -6.75 -7.01
CA LEU A 59 -6.89 -6.40 -7.51
C LEU A 59 -6.97 -5.49 -8.74
N VAL A 60 -7.82 -5.81 -9.69
CA VAL A 60 -8.05 -4.95 -10.87
C VAL A 60 -8.46 -3.55 -10.45
N LYS A 61 -9.39 -3.45 -9.51
CA LYS A 61 -9.88 -2.17 -8.99
C LYS A 61 -8.75 -1.38 -8.33
N LEU A 62 -7.97 -2.01 -7.45
CA LEU A 62 -6.89 -1.33 -6.73
C LEU A 62 -5.77 -0.87 -7.67
N LEU A 63 -5.41 -1.70 -8.64
CA LEU A 63 -4.39 -1.32 -9.63
C LEU A 63 -4.85 -0.12 -10.46
N LYS A 64 -6.12 -0.08 -10.87
CA LYS A 64 -6.67 1.08 -11.58
C LYS A 64 -6.64 2.35 -10.73
N GLN A 65 -6.97 2.23 -9.45
CA GLN A 65 -6.92 3.37 -8.52
C GLN A 65 -5.49 3.87 -8.35
N LEU A 66 -4.54 2.98 -8.13
CA LEU A 66 -3.12 3.36 -7.98
C LEU A 66 -2.56 3.98 -9.26
N GLU A 67 -2.97 3.50 -10.42
CA GLU A 67 -2.59 4.07 -11.71
C GLU A 67 -3.20 5.45 -11.91
N LYS A 68 -4.48 5.63 -11.57
CA LYS A 68 -5.16 6.92 -11.62
C LYS A 68 -4.51 7.94 -10.70
N ASP A 69 -4.09 7.51 -9.52
CA ASP A 69 -3.38 8.36 -8.55
C ASP A 69 -1.90 8.56 -8.90
N LYS A 70 -1.47 8.03 -10.04
CA LYS A 70 -0.12 8.17 -10.59
C LYS A 70 0.99 7.58 -9.71
N LEU A 71 0.63 6.63 -8.86
CA LEU A 71 1.60 5.92 -8.02
C LEU A 71 2.27 4.78 -8.76
N ILE A 72 1.56 4.16 -9.68
CA ILE A 72 2.06 3.08 -10.54
C ILE A 72 1.73 3.38 -12.00
N LYS A 73 2.43 2.69 -12.89
CA LYS A 73 2.17 2.72 -14.32
C LYS A 73 2.11 1.32 -14.88
N LYS A 74 1.36 1.19 -15.96
CA LYS A 74 1.14 -0.07 -16.67
C LYS A 74 1.78 0.00 -18.05
N LYS A 75 2.48 -1.05 -18.44
CA LYS A 75 3.01 -1.20 -19.80
C LYS A 75 2.45 -2.46 -20.41
N GLU A 76 1.81 -2.30 -21.55
CA GLU A 76 1.31 -3.42 -22.34
C GLU A 76 2.32 -3.75 -23.42
N PHE A 77 2.64 -5.03 -23.56
CA PHE A 77 3.54 -5.52 -24.59
C PHE A 77 2.71 -6.15 -25.71
N LYS A 78 3.07 -5.88 -26.95
CA LYS A 78 2.47 -6.51 -28.11
C LYS A 78 2.89 -7.99 -28.13
N GLY A 79 1.95 -8.85 -28.51
CA GLY A 79 2.22 -10.28 -28.63
C GLY A 79 1.04 -11.11 -28.16
N PHE A 80 1.18 -12.42 -28.32
CA PHE A 80 0.18 -13.38 -27.89
C PHE A 80 0.89 -14.50 -27.12
N PRO A 81 0.55 -14.73 -25.84
CA PRO A 81 -0.46 -14.01 -25.06
C PRO A 81 -0.02 -12.58 -24.69
N LYS A 82 -1.01 -11.72 -24.48
CA LYS A 82 -0.78 -10.31 -24.13
C LYS A 82 -0.10 -10.21 -22.75
N LYS A 83 1.00 -9.48 -22.69
CA LYS A 83 1.78 -9.29 -21.47
C LYS A 83 1.57 -7.88 -20.94
N VAL A 84 1.24 -7.77 -19.66
CA VAL A 84 1.06 -6.50 -18.96
C VAL A 84 2.01 -6.46 -17.78
N GLU A 85 2.78 -5.40 -17.67
CA GLU A 85 3.75 -5.20 -16.59
C GLU A 85 3.45 -3.91 -15.84
N TYR A 86 3.46 -3.99 -14.51
CA TYR A 86 3.28 -2.85 -13.63
C TYR A 86 4.61 -2.43 -13.03
N SER A 87 4.79 -1.12 -12.89
CA SER A 87 5.99 -0.55 -12.29
C SER A 87 5.65 0.67 -11.45
N ILE A 88 6.53 1.00 -10.51
CA ILE A 88 6.39 2.18 -9.66
C ILE A 88 6.74 3.44 -10.47
N THR A 89 6.02 4.52 -10.25
CA THR A 89 6.38 5.83 -10.80
C THR A 89 7.38 6.52 -9.88
N ILE A 90 7.97 7.63 -10.36
CA ILE A 90 8.83 8.47 -9.50
C ILE A 90 8.05 8.94 -8.27
N PHE A 91 6.79 9.36 -8.46
CA PHE A 91 5.93 9.77 -7.36
C PHE A 91 5.68 8.61 -6.38
N GLY A 92 5.35 7.42 -6.90
CA GLY A 92 5.16 6.23 -6.06
C GLY A 92 6.42 5.84 -5.30
N LEU A 93 7.59 6.02 -5.90
CA LEU A 93 8.87 5.70 -5.27
C LEU A 93 9.15 6.56 -4.05
N LEU A 94 8.52 7.74 -3.94
CA LEU A 94 8.64 8.59 -2.74
C LEU A 94 8.05 7.92 -1.50
N PHE A 95 7.17 6.93 -1.66
CA PHE A 95 6.64 6.15 -0.54
C PHE A 95 7.60 5.07 -0.04
N LYS A 96 8.70 4.81 -0.77
CA LYS A 96 9.63 3.73 -0.39
C LYS A 96 10.15 3.87 1.04
N PRO A 97 10.64 5.04 1.51
CA PRO A 97 11.08 5.17 2.90
C PRO A 97 9.97 4.86 3.90
N LEU A 98 8.73 5.27 3.60
CA LEU A 98 7.59 5.01 4.47
C LEU A 98 7.28 3.52 4.57
N VAL A 99 7.13 2.84 3.45
CA VAL A 99 6.78 1.41 3.45
C VAL A 99 7.92 0.56 3.99
N ASP A 100 9.17 0.92 3.72
CA ASP A 100 10.34 0.24 4.28
C ASP A 100 10.38 0.38 5.80
N ASN A 101 10.08 1.57 6.32
CA ASN A 101 10.03 1.80 7.76
C ASN A 101 8.88 1.06 8.42
N MET A 102 7.73 0.97 7.77
CA MET A 102 6.59 0.17 8.24
C MET A 102 6.97 -1.30 8.34
N TYR A 103 7.64 -1.83 7.33
CA TYR A 103 8.11 -3.22 7.31
C TYR A 103 9.12 -3.48 8.44
N LYS A 104 10.09 -2.60 8.60
CA LYS A 104 11.11 -2.71 9.66
C LYS A 104 10.47 -2.66 11.04
N TRP A 105 9.51 -1.77 11.24
CA TRP A 105 8.79 -1.65 12.50
C TRP A 105 8.03 -2.93 12.81
N GLU A 106 7.36 -3.49 11.82
CA GLU A 106 6.61 -4.75 11.98
C GLU A 106 7.53 -5.90 12.34
N GLU A 107 8.65 -6.07 11.64
CA GLU A 107 9.63 -7.12 11.92
C GLU A 107 10.21 -6.98 13.33
N LYS A 108 10.56 -5.76 13.73
CA LYS A 108 11.10 -5.48 15.06
C LYS A 108 10.10 -5.78 16.18
N ASN A 109 8.83 -5.56 15.94
CA ASN A 109 7.77 -5.69 16.94
C ASN A 109 6.89 -6.93 16.73
N LYS A 110 7.34 -7.85 15.92
CA LYS A 110 6.59 -9.03 15.53
C LYS A 110 6.07 -9.86 16.70
N LYS A 111 6.90 -10.07 17.73
CA LYS A 111 6.50 -10.83 18.91
C LYS A 111 5.34 -10.18 19.66
N ILE A 112 5.38 -8.86 19.81
CA ILE A 112 4.32 -8.11 20.47
C ILE A 112 3.03 -8.15 19.66
N LEU A 113 3.14 -7.96 18.35
CA LEU A 113 2.01 -8.01 17.42
C LEU A 113 1.35 -9.38 17.44
N MET A 114 2.13 -10.46 17.41
CA MET A 114 1.61 -11.82 17.47
C MET A 114 0.93 -12.14 18.79
N LYS A 115 1.45 -11.66 19.92
CA LYS A 115 0.79 -11.80 21.23
C LYS A 115 -0.56 -11.09 21.27
N ASN A 116 -0.63 -9.88 20.69
CA ASN A 116 -1.87 -9.11 20.63
C ASN A 116 -2.90 -9.79 19.73
N THR A 117 -2.47 -10.37 18.62
CA THR A 117 -3.34 -11.11 17.69
C THR A 117 -3.87 -12.40 18.32
N ASN A 118 -3.03 -13.14 19.03
CA ASN A 118 -3.46 -14.37 19.71
C ASN A 118 -4.49 -14.11 20.82
N LYS A 119 -4.43 -12.93 21.45
CA LYS A 119 -5.41 -12.53 22.47
C LYS A 119 -6.76 -12.11 21.89
N LYS A 120 -6.82 -11.68 20.64
CA LYS A 120 -8.02 -11.09 20.02
C LYS A 120 -8.67 -11.97 18.96
N ASN A 121 -8.31 -13.24 18.85
CA ASN A 121 -8.70 -14.09 17.72
C ASN A 121 -8.17 -13.52 16.40
N VAL A 122 -7.13 -14.17 15.89
CA VAL A 122 -6.37 -13.77 14.69
C VAL A 122 -7.25 -13.48 13.46
N LYS A 123 -8.45 -14.04 13.41
CA LYS A 123 -9.40 -13.76 12.34
C LYS A 123 -9.68 -12.27 12.16
N SER A 124 -9.63 -11.50 13.23
CA SER A 124 -10.12 -10.12 13.19
C SER A 124 -9.18 -9.13 12.50
N LEU A 125 -7.87 -9.36 12.46
CA LEU A 125 -6.94 -8.39 11.89
C LEU A 125 -6.93 -8.36 10.37
N TYR A 126 -7.20 -9.49 9.75
CA TYR A 126 -7.29 -9.61 8.30
C TYR A 126 -8.72 -9.51 7.77
N ASP A 127 -9.71 -9.70 8.63
CA ASP A 127 -11.12 -9.62 8.25
C ASP A 127 -11.67 -8.18 8.24
N TYR A 128 -10.95 -7.22 8.85
CA TYR A 128 -11.33 -5.80 8.83
C TYR A 128 -10.98 -5.08 7.54
N TYR A 129 -10.32 -5.74 6.65
CA TYR A 129 -9.92 -5.21 5.36
C TYR A 129 -10.57 -5.97 4.22
#